data_58d064f75cbf9e28c939ccace6ac426f
#
_entry.id   58d064f75cbf9e28c939ccace6ac426f
#
_cell.length_a   1.000
_cell.length_b   1.000
_cell.length_c   1.000
_cell.angle_alpha   90.00
_cell.angle_beta   90.00
_cell.angle_gamma   90.00
#
_symmetry.space_group_name_H-M   'P 1'
#
loop_
_entity.id
_entity.type
_entity.pdbx_description
1 polymer ?
#
loop_
_entity_poly.entity_id
_entity_poly.type
_entity_poly.pdbx_seq_one_letter_code
_entity_poly.pdbx_strand_id
1 'polypeptide(L)'
;GLIMGWIMTFLDTVDGKLARVTITSSRIGDVMDHGLDLIHPPLWYLAWGIGLTAAELPLANLEFLVWLIFIGYIGGRICEGLFEFWLAPFTLFIWQKIDSFNRLITARRNPNLILLTASWFVGRPDIGFILVAGWHILSTGFLAWRLFKAWQAKHEQGTLTSWMETIDPVLDRKQIAVKVFTRVPLAEKDDQNRARA
;
A
#
# COMPACT_ATOMS: atom_id res chain seq x y z
N GLY A 1 -16.81 2.69 14.05
CA GLY A 1 -16.09 2.63 12.78
C GLY A 1 -14.61 2.32 12.94
N LEU A 2 -13.81 3.12 13.66
CA LEU A 2 -12.35 2.94 13.80
C LEU A 2 -11.96 1.58 14.38
N ILE A 3 -12.59 1.17 15.47
CA ILE A 3 -12.30 -0.13 16.10
C ILE A 3 -12.55 -1.28 15.10
N MET A 4 -13.66 -1.22 14.37
CA MET A 4 -13.96 -2.23 13.34
C MET A 4 -12.94 -2.20 12.19
N GLY A 5 -12.50 -1.02 11.77
CA GLY A 5 -11.44 -0.87 10.77
C GLY A 5 -10.12 -1.51 11.22
N TRP A 6 -9.72 -1.32 12.48
CA TRP A 6 -8.52 -1.95 13.03
C TRP A 6 -8.65 -3.46 13.21
N ILE A 7 -9.82 -3.95 13.67
CA ILE A 7 -10.09 -5.40 13.74
C ILE A 7 -10.00 -6.02 12.35
N MET A 8 -10.61 -5.41 11.35
CA MET A 8 -10.56 -5.88 9.96
C MET A 8 -9.12 -5.92 9.42
N THR A 9 -8.32 -4.89 9.70
CA THR A 9 -6.89 -4.86 9.33
C THR A 9 -6.09 -5.97 10.01
N PHE A 10 -6.38 -6.23 11.28
CA PHE A 10 -5.75 -7.31 12.01
C PHE A 10 -6.12 -8.68 11.44
N LEU A 11 -7.40 -8.95 11.20
CA LEU A 11 -7.89 -10.21 10.63
C LEU A 11 -7.30 -10.48 9.26
N ASP A 12 -7.27 -9.50 8.38
CA ASP A 12 -6.64 -9.58 7.05
C ASP A 12 -5.13 -9.93 7.14
N THR A 13 -4.44 -9.36 8.13
CA THR A 13 -3.02 -9.69 8.37
C THR A 13 -2.84 -11.12 8.85
N VAL A 14 -3.74 -11.61 9.70
CA VAL A 14 -3.73 -12.99 10.21
C VAL A 14 -4.05 -13.97 9.10
N ASP A 15 -5.08 -13.71 8.31
CA ASP A 15 -5.53 -14.56 7.21
C ASP A 15 -4.43 -14.70 6.14
N GLY A 16 -3.84 -13.59 5.71
CA GLY A 16 -2.73 -13.61 4.77
C GLY A 16 -1.47 -14.33 5.29
N LYS A 17 -1.23 -14.38 6.61
CA LYS A 17 -0.15 -15.18 7.21
C LYS A 17 -0.53 -16.66 7.26
N LEU A 18 -1.77 -16.95 7.64
CA LEU A 18 -2.29 -18.32 7.72
C LEU A 18 -2.26 -19.01 6.35
N ALA A 19 -2.77 -18.35 5.32
CA ALA A 19 -2.74 -18.87 3.95
C ALA A 19 -1.33 -19.24 3.48
N ARG A 20 -0.34 -18.42 3.82
CA ARG A 20 1.08 -18.68 3.49
C ARG A 20 1.70 -19.86 4.25
N VAL A 21 1.27 -20.09 5.50
CA VAL A 21 1.79 -21.19 6.33
C VAL A 21 1.11 -22.52 5.98
N THR A 22 -0.18 -22.49 5.63
CA THR A 22 -0.96 -23.70 5.34
C THR A 22 -0.92 -24.11 3.86
N ILE A 23 -0.32 -23.30 2.97
CA ILE A 23 -0.24 -23.55 1.51
C ILE A 23 -1.64 -23.83 0.90
N THR A 24 -2.68 -23.21 1.44
CA THR A 24 -4.07 -23.40 1.04
C THR A 24 -4.61 -22.25 0.19
N SER A 25 -3.78 -21.66 -0.69
CA SER A 25 -4.29 -20.66 -1.63
C SER A 25 -5.11 -21.34 -2.74
N SER A 26 -6.29 -20.80 -3.02
CA SER A 26 -7.12 -21.21 -4.15
C SER A 26 -7.29 -20.06 -5.13
N ARG A 27 -7.40 -20.36 -6.44
CA ARG A 27 -7.67 -19.34 -7.47
C ARG A 27 -8.93 -18.51 -7.19
N ILE A 28 -9.95 -19.14 -6.62
CA ILE A 28 -11.21 -18.48 -6.25
C ILE A 28 -10.96 -17.54 -5.07
N GLY A 29 -10.19 -17.97 -4.07
CA GLY A 29 -9.79 -17.13 -2.94
C GLY A 29 -9.04 -15.89 -3.38
N ASP A 30 -8.06 -16.05 -4.27
CA ASP A 30 -7.28 -14.91 -4.80
C ASP A 30 -8.17 -13.91 -5.56
N VAL A 31 -9.10 -14.38 -6.41
CA VAL A 31 -10.03 -13.51 -7.15
C VAL A 31 -11.01 -12.80 -6.21
N MET A 32 -11.53 -13.51 -5.19
CA MET A 32 -12.42 -12.90 -4.20
C MET A 32 -11.70 -11.86 -3.34
N ASP A 33 -10.49 -12.15 -2.89
CA ASP A 33 -9.68 -11.23 -2.08
C ASP A 33 -9.39 -9.93 -2.85
N HIS A 34 -8.89 -10.04 -4.08
CA HIS A 34 -8.65 -8.87 -4.94
C HIS A 34 -9.94 -8.11 -5.29
N GLY A 35 -11.04 -8.81 -5.52
CA GLY A 35 -12.34 -8.19 -5.82
C GLY A 35 -12.92 -7.45 -4.62
N LEU A 36 -12.87 -8.04 -3.44
CA LEU A 36 -13.32 -7.42 -2.20
C LEU A 36 -12.45 -6.21 -1.84
N ASP A 37 -11.14 -6.32 -1.99
CA ASP A 37 -10.20 -5.22 -1.78
C ASP A 37 -10.44 -4.03 -2.73
N LEU A 38 -11.02 -4.26 -3.90
CA LEU A 38 -11.36 -3.20 -4.83
C LEU A 38 -12.64 -2.45 -4.44
N ILE A 39 -13.67 -3.18 -3.96
CA ILE A 39 -15.01 -2.64 -3.73
C ILE A 39 -15.17 -2.14 -2.30
N HIS A 40 -14.69 -2.91 -1.32
CA HIS A 40 -14.97 -2.66 0.08
C HIS A 40 -14.40 -1.32 0.62
N PRO A 41 -13.13 -0.92 0.36
CA PRO A 41 -12.59 0.29 0.95
C PRO A 41 -13.29 1.58 0.53
N PRO A 42 -13.65 1.80 -0.75
CA PRO A 42 -14.43 2.97 -1.14
C PRO A 42 -15.78 3.07 -0.40
N LEU A 43 -16.51 1.94 -0.25
CA LEU A 43 -17.79 1.92 0.46
C LEU A 43 -17.63 2.20 1.95
N TRP A 44 -16.54 1.73 2.55
CA TRP A 44 -16.22 2.01 3.95
C TRP A 44 -15.99 3.52 4.20
N TYR A 45 -15.26 4.21 3.29
CA TYR A 45 -15.09 5.66 3.41
C TYR A 45 -16.40 6.43 3.20
N LEU A 46 -17.27 5.98 2.30
CA LEU A 46 -18.60 6.55 2.16
C LEU A 46 -19.40 6.44 3.47
N ALA A 47 -19.44 5.26 4.07
CA ALA A 47 -20.10 5.03 5.35
C ALA A 47 -19.50 5.89 6.48
N TRP A 48 -18.18 6.06 6.48
CA TRP A 48 -17.49 6.94 7.43
C TRP A 48 -17.93 8.40 7.27
N GLY A 49 -17.94 8.92 6.05
CA GLY A 49 -18.38 10.30 5.77
C GLY A 49 -19.84 10.55 6.17
N ILE A 50 -20.74 9.61 5.88
CA ILE A 50 -22.13 9.66 6.33
C ILE A 50 -22.21 9.68 7.87
N GLY A 51 -21.41 8.85 8.54
CA GLY A 51 -21.34 8.79 10.00
C GLY A 51 -20.88 10.10 10.64
N LEU A 52 -19.90 10.80 10.04
CA LEU A 52 -19.46 12.12 10.50
C LEU A 52 -20.59 13.16 10.40
N THR A 53 -21.31 13.15 9.30
CA THR A 53 -22.47 14.05 9.09
C THR A 53 -23.58 13.78 10.11
N ALA A 54 -23.88 12.50 10.38
CA ALA A 54 -24.87 12.10 11.37
C ALA A 54 -24.44 12.42 12.82
N ALA A 55 -23.14 12.56 13.08
CA ALA A 55 -22.59 12.97 14.36
C ALA A 55 -22.45 14.50 14.51
N GLU A 56 -23.19 15.27 13.70
CA GLU A 56 -23.15 16.74 13.70
C GLU A 56 -21.77 17.35 13.42
N LEU A 57 -20.89 16.58 12.79
CA LEU A 57 -19.61 17.03 12.26
C LEU A 57 -19.70 17.12 10.72
N PRO A 58 -20.47 18.09 10.18
CA PRO A 58 -20.77 18.14 8.77
C PRO A 58 -19.50 18.44 7.96
N LEU A 59 -19.29 17.63 6.93
CA LEU A 59 -18.27 17.91 5.92
C LEU A 59 -18.87 18.91 4.92
N ALA A 60 -18.17 19.99 4.64
CA ALA A 60 -18.65 21.08 3.78
C ALA A 60 -19.06 20.58 2.38
N ASN A 61 -18.49 19.48 1.89
CA ASN A 61 -18.83 18.86 0.62
C ASN A 61 -18.51 17.37 0.66
N LEU A 62 -19.36 16.60 1.36
CA LEU A 62 -19.19 15.15 1.51
C LEU A 62 -19.09 14.44 0.16
N GLU A 63 -19.98 14.76 -0.77
CA GLU A 63 -20.01 14.13 -2.08
C GLU A 63 -18.69 14.32 -2.84
N PHE A 64 -18.18 15.54 -2.88
CA PHE A 64 -16.88 15.85 -3.51
C PHE A 64 -15.73 15.07 -2.88
N LEU A 65 -15.65 15.00 -1.55
CA LEU A 65 -14.60 14.26 -0.84
C LEU A 65 -14.69 12.76 -1.12
N VAL A 66 -15.89 12.21 -1.15
CA VAL A 66 -16.11 10.80 -1.50
C VAL A 66 -15.67 10.52 -2.93
N TRP A 67 -16.00 11.39 -3.89
CA TRP A 67 -15.53 11.26 -5.27
C TRP A 67 -14.00 11.35 -5.37
N LEU A 68 -13.34 12.23 -4.64
CA LEU A 68 -11.87 12.29 -4.60
C LEU A 68 -11.27 10.98 -4.10
N ILE A 69 -11.84 10.39 -3.06
CA ILE A 69 -11.38 9.10 -2.53
C ILE A 69 -11.59 7.99 -3.57
N PHE A 70 -12.77 7.92 -4.19
CA PHE A 70 -13.04 6.91 -5.23
C PHE A 70 -12.09 7.02 -6.42
N ILE A 71 -11.95 8.23 -6.99
CA ILE A 71 -11.09 8.48 -8.14
C ILE A 71 -9.64 8.18 -7.77
N GLY A 72 -9.18 8.65 -6.62
CA GLY A 72 -7.82 8.38 -6.15
C GLY A 72 -7.58 6.89 -5.90
N TYR A 73 -8.51 6.20 -5.25
CA TYR A 73 -8.38 4.77 -4.97
C TYR A 73 -8.35 3.93 -6.26
N ILE A 74 -9.33 4.11 -7.13
CA ILE A 74 -9.43 3.38 -8.40
C ILE A 74 -8.27 3.75 -9.33
N GLY A 75 -7.93 5.04 -9.43
CA GLY A 75 -6.79 5.52 -10.21
C GLY A 75 -5.46 4.89 -9.78
N GLY A 76 -5.24 4.77 -8.46
CA GLY A 76 -4.07 4.09 -7.93
C GLY A 76 -4.02 2.61 -8.34
N ARG A 77 -5.15 1.90 -8.24
CA ARG A 77 -5.25 0.50 -8.70
C ARG A 77 -4.99 0.34 -10.19
N ILE A 78 -5.52 1.26 -10.99
CA ILE A 78 -5.27 1.27 -12.44
C ILE A 78 -3.77 1.46 -12.70
N CYS A 79 -3.09 2.40 -12.05
CA CYS A 79 -1.65 2.60 -12.23
C CYS A 79 -0.83 1.35 -11.89
N GLU A 80 -1.16 0.65 -10.79
CA GLU A 80 -0.53 -0.61 -10.40
C GLU A 80 -0.77 -1.69 -11.47
N GLY A 81 -2.02 -1.89 -11.88
CA GLY A 81 -2.38 -2.89 -12.87
C GLY A 81 -1.76 -2.62 -14.25
N LEU A 82 -1.73 -1.37 -14.71
CA LEU A 82 -1.08 -1.00 -15.97
C LEU A 82 0.42 -1.27 -15.95
N PHE A 83 1.08 -1.02 -14.81
CA PHE A 83 2.50 -1.34 -14.66
C PHE A 83 2.74 -2.85 -14.80
N GLU A 84 1.98 -3.69 -14.08
CA GLU A 84 2.15 -5.15 -14.09
C GLU A 84 1.78 -5.76 -15.44
N PHE A 85 0.73 -5.24 -16.09
CA PHE A 85 0.26 -5.80 -17.34
C PHE A 85 1.11 -5.39 -18.56
N TRP A 86 1.59 -4.13 -18.60
CA TRP A 86 2.26 -3.62 -19.82
C TRP A 86 3.75 -3.38 -19.65
N LEU A 87 4.25 -3.10 -18.45
CA LEU A 87 5.63 -2.64 -18.29
C LEU A 87 6.55 -3.73 -17.75
N ALA A 88 6.15 -4.47 -16.73
CA ALA A 88 7.02 -5.46 -16.09
C ALA A 88 6.21 -6.58 -15.42
N PRO A 89 6.74 -7.83 -15.36
CA PRO A 89 6.05 -8.96 -14.72
C PRO A 89 6.16 -8.94 -13.19
N PHE A 90 6.29 -7.76 -12.59
CA PHE A 90 6.36 -7.56 -11.15
C PHE A 90 5.65 -6.26 -10.75
N THR A 91 5.33 -6.10 -9.46
CA THR A 91 4.60 -4.94 -8.97
C THR A 91 5.44 -3.66 -9.01
N LEU A 92 4.80 -2.52 -9.34
CA LEU A 92 5.43 -1.20 -9.35
C LEU A 92 6.20 -0.89 -8.06
N PHE A 93 5.74 -1.39 -6.92
CA PHE A 93 6.34 -1.12 -5.61
C PHE A 93 7.73 -1.75 -5.40
N ILE A 94 8.18 -2.64 -6.27
CA ILE A 94 9.54 -3.19 -6.21
C ILE A 94 10.40 -2.79 -7.42
N TRP A 95 9.93 -1.85 -8.25
CA TRP A 95 10.73 -1.37 -9.36
C TRP A 95 11.97 -0.62 -8.90
N GLN A 96 11.83 0.37 -8.04
CA GLN A 96 12.96 1.10 -7.43
C GLN A 96 12.77 1.19 -5.90
N LYS A 97 13.86 1.48 -5.17
CA LYS A 97 13.86 1.58 -3.70
C LYS A 97 12.81 2.57 -3.19
N ILE A 98 12.65 3.71 -3.88
CA ILE A 98 11.64 4.74 -3.51
C ILE A 98 10.22 4.21 -3.61
N ASP A 99 9.94 3.32 -4.56
CA ASP A 99 8.61 2.73 -4.73
C ASP A 99 8.28 1.78 -3.57
N SER A 100 9.28 1.06 -3.05
CA SER A 100 9.11 0.22 -1.87
C SER A 100 8.80 1.05 -0.62
N PHE A 101 9.45 2.19 -0.42
CA PHE A 101 9.09 3.12 0.65
C PHE A 101 7.71 3.74 0.44
N ASN A 102 7.38 4.14 -0.80
CA ASN A 102 6.06 4.66 -1.12
C ASN A 102 4.94 3.66 -0.77
N ARG A 103 5.17 2.36 -0.94
CA ARG A 103 4.20 1.32 -0.54
C ARG A 103 3.76 1.42 0.92
N LEU A 104 4.65 1.85 1.83
CA LEU A 104 4.35 1.96 3.26
C LEU A 104 3.35 3.09 3.56
N ILE A 105 3.36 4.14 2.73
CA ILE A 105 2.56 5.37 2.94
C ILE A 105 1.47 5.58 1.90
N THR A 106 1.43 4.78 0.83
CA THR A 106 0.38 4.86 -0.20
C THR A 106 -1.01 4.85 0.44
N ALA A 107 -1.95 5.63 -0.12
CA ALA A 107 -3.31 5.76 0.35
C ALA A 107 -4.09 4.43 0.25
N ARG A 108 -3.81 3.56 1.19
CA ARG A 108 -4.45 2.27 1.41
C ARG A 108 -5.04 2.23 2.80
N ARG A 109 -5.73 1.15 3.14
CA ARG A 109 -6.43 0.99 4.42
C ARG A 109 -5.59 1.40 5.63
N ASN A 110 -4.37 0.86 5.79
CA ASN A 110 -3.57 1.08 7.00
C ASN A 110 -3.11 2.53 7.18
N PRO A 111 -2.46 3.21 6.21
CA PRO A 111 -2.10 4.62 6.34
C PRO A 111 -3.32 5.53 6.58
N ASN A 112 -4.44 5.25 5.92
CA ASN A 112 -5.66 6.03 6.10
C ASN A 112 -6.27 5.82 7.50
N LEU A 113 -6.26 4.60 8.04
CA LEU A 113 -6.68 4.35 9.41
C LEU A 113 -5.81 5.09 10.44
N ILE A 114 -4.51 5.21 10.19
CA ILE A 114 -3.62 6.00 11.05
C ILE A 114 -4.04 7.48 11.01
N LEU A 115 -4.28 8.07 9.83
CA LEU A 115 -4.75 9.46 9.69
C LEU A 115 -6.09 9.68 10.41
N LEU A 116 -7.06 8.79 10.19
CA LEU A 116 -8.37 8.87 10.85
C LEU A 116 -8.27 8.70 12.37
N THR A 117 -7.42 7.80 12.83
CA THR A 117 -7.21 7.58 14.27
C THR A 117 -6.55 8.80 14.91
N ALA A 118 -5.49 9.33 14.30
CA ALA A 118 -4.82 10.53 14.79
C ALA A 118 -5.76 11.73 14.86
N SER A 119 -6.57 11.95 13.82
CA SER A 119 -7.54 13.04 13.79
C SER A 119 -8.65 12.88 14.84
N TRP A 120 -9.05 11.65 15.13
CA TRP A 120 -10.02 11.36 16.18
C TRP A 120 -9.47 11.70 17.57
N PHE A 121 -8.22 11.37 17.86
CA PHE A 121 -7.54 11.74 19.11
C PHE A 121 -7.40 13.26 19.30
N VAL A 122 -7.26 14.00 18.21
CA VAL A 122 -7.21 15.47 18.22
C VAL A 122 -8.62 16.08 18.34
N GLY A 123 -9.69 15.26 18.29
CA GLY A 123 -11.07 15.73 18.32
C GLY A 123 -11.57 16.34 16.99
N ARG A 124 -10.86 16.11 15.89
CA ARG A 124 -11.18 16.66 14.56
C ARG A 124 -11.23 15.56 13.48
N PRO A 125 -12.15 14.56 13.62
CA PRO A 125 -12.28 13.48 12.65
C PRO A 125 -12.76 13.96 11.26
N ASP A 126 -13.41 15.13 11.17
CA ASP A 126 -13.74 15.85 9.95
C ASP A 126 -12.48 16.21 9.14
N ILE A 127 -11.48 16.79 9.78
CA ILE A 127 -10.17 17.09 9.15
C ILE A 127 -9.50 15.78 8.70
N GLY A 128 -9.56 14.72 9.50
CA GLY A 128 -9.00 13.41 9.14
C GLY A 128 -9.58 12.88 7.83
N PHE A 129 -10.88 13.05 7.61
CA PHE A 129 -11.51 12.61 6.38
C PHE A 129 -11.07 13.44 5.16
N ILE A 130 -10.93 14.75 5.33
CA ILE A 130 -10.37 15.65 4.29
C ILE A 130 -8.93 15.26 3.95
N LEU A 131 -8.11 14.98 4.97
CA LEU A 131 -6.72 14.54 4.77
C LEU A 131 -6.65 13.21 4.04
N VAL A 132 -7.54 12.25 4.33
CA VAL A 132 -7.62 10.99 3.61
C VAL A 132 -7.97 11.22 2.14
N ALA A 133 -8.94 12.09 1.83
CA ALA A 133 -9.30 12.43 0.45
C ALA A 133 -8.11 13.05 -0.30
N GLY A 134 -7.43 14.03 0.30
CA GLY A 134 -6.23 14.64 -0.26
C GLY A 134 -5.09 13.63 -0.44
N TRP A 135 -4.90 12.73 0.54
CA TRP A 135 -3.88 11.69 0.48
C TRP A 135 -4.11 10.68 -0.65
N HIS A 136 -5.35 10.34 -0.95
CA HIS A 136 -5.68 9.50 -2.11
C HIS A 136 -5.23 10.15 -3.42
N ILE A 137 -5.50 11.43 -3.61
CA ILE A 137 -5.11 12.15 -4.83
C ILE A 137 -3.58 12.27 -4.94
N LEU A 138 -2.89 12.63 -3.83
CA LEU A 138 -1.42 12.74 -3.81
C LEU A 138 -0.76 11.38 -4.10
N SER A 139 -1.24 10.32 -3.46
CA SER A 139 -0.72 8.96 -3.70
C SER A 139 -0.92 8.51 -5.14
N THR A 140 -2.09 8.74 -5.71
CA THR A 140 -2.39 8.38 -7.10
C THR A 140 -1.58 9.23 -8.08
N GLY A 141 -1.42 10.52 -7.81
CA GLY A 141 -0.55 11.40 -8.60
C GLY A 141 0.90 10.91 -8.60
N PHE A 142 1.41 10.48 -7.44
CA PHE A 142 2.74 9.89 -7.35
C PHE A 142 2.83 8.57 -8.14
N LEU A 143 1.86 7.66 -8.00
CA LEU A 143 1.85 6.40 -8.75
C LEU A 143 1.76 6.64 -10.27
N ALA A 144 0.95 7.58 -10.73
CA ALA A 144 0.86 7.96 -12.14
C ALA A 144 2.19 8.52 -12.67
N TRP A 145 2.85 9.38 -11.88
CA TRP A 145 4.19 9.87 -12.20
C TRP A 145 5.22 8.74 -12.29
N ARG A 146 5.19 7.77 -11.34
CA ARG A 146 6.08 6.60 -11.36
C ARG A 146 5.80 5.71 -12.58
N LEU A 147 4.53 5.48 -12.91
CA LEU A 147 4.13 4.74 -14.08
C LEU A 147 4.68 5.39 -15.37
N PHE A 148 4.57 6.71 -15.49
CA PHE A 148 5.13 7.44 -16.62
C PHE A 148 6.65 7.32 -16.70
N LYS A 149 7.35 7.41 -15.57
CA LYS A 149 8.81 7.20 -15.50
C LYS A 149 9.22 5.77 -15.89
N ALA A 150 8.45 4.79 -15.47
CA ALA A 150 8.69 3.39 -15.84
C ALA A 150 8.46 3.16 -17.34
N TRP A 151 7.44 3.79 -17.90
CA TRP A 151 7.19 3.74 -19.33
C TRP A 151 8.37 4.35 -20.13
N GLN A 152 8.88 5.50 -19.72
CA GLN A 152 10.08 6.10 -20.33
C GLN A 152 11.27 5.17 -20.24
N ALA A 153 11.57 4.64 -19.05
CA ALA A 153 12.69 3.73 -18.82
C ALA A 153 12.59 2.45 -19.66
N LYS A 154 11.39 1.88 -19.78
CA LYS A 154 11.16 0.71 -20.65
C LYS A 154 11.43 1.04 -22.13
N HIS A 155 11.03 2.23 -22.57
CA HIS A 155 11.25 2.66 -23.97
C HIS A 155 12.73 2.87 -24.29
N GLU A 156 13.52 3.32 -23.31
CA GLU A 156 14.96 3.57 -23.46
C GLU A 156 15.81 2.28 -23.29
N GLN A 157 15.44 1.42 -22.34
CA GLN A 157 16.24 0.27 -21.91
C GLN A 157 15.70 -1.08 -22.36
N GLY A 158 14.46 -1.13 -22.92
CA GLY A 158 13.80 -2.34 -23.40
C GLY A 158 13.13 -3.15 -22.31
N THR A 159 13.81 -3.50 -21.24
CA THR A 159 13.30 -4.30 -20.12
C THR A 159 13.52 -3.61 -18.78
N LEU A 160 12.49 -3.69 -17.90
CA LEU A 160 12.64 -3.20 -16.54
C LEU A 160 13.06 -4.36 -15.62
N THR A 161 13.93 -4.06 -14.68
CA THR A 161 14.38 -4.98 -13.63
C THR A 161 14.00 -4.45 -12.26
N SER A 162 13.66 -5.35 -11.34
CA SER A 162 13.41 -4.98 -9.95
C SER A 162 14.71 -4.65 -9.24
N TRP A 163 14.71 -3.61 -8.39
CA TRP A 163 15.87 -3.31 -7.56
C TRP A 163 16.23 -4.47 -6.62
N MET A 164 15.25 -5.33 -6.27
CA MET A 164 15.49 -6.51 -5.44
C MET A 164 16.29 -7.59 -6.15
N GLU A 165 16.27 -7.65 -7.48
CA GLU A 165 17.07 -8.60 -8.28
C GLU A 165 18.53 -8.14 -8.45
N THR A 166 18.77 -6.84 -8.30
CA THR A 166 20.11 -6.24 -8.56
C THR A 166 20.95 -6.05 -7.31
N ILE A 167 20.39 -6.28 -6.12
CA ILE A 167 21.10 -6.10 -4.85
C ILE A 167 21.70 -7.41 -4.33
N ASP A 168 22.85 -7.28 -3.69
CA ASP A 168 23.39 -8.32 -2.81
C ASP A 168 22.97 -8.02 -1.37
N PRO A 169 22.11 -8.86 -0.74
CA PRO A 169 21.63 -8.61 0.63
C PRO A 169 22.76 -8.52 1.67
N VAL A 170 23.91 -9.10 1.41
CA VAL A 170 25.07 -9.10 2.32
C VAL A 170 25.92 -7.86 2.12
N LEU A 171 26.33 -7.58 0.89
CA LEU A 171 27.19 -6.44 0.55
C LEU A 171 26.45 -5.10 0.73
N ASP A 172 25.17 -5.05 0.34
CA ASP A 172 24.34 -3.85 0.42
C ASP A 172 23.62 -3.68 1.76
N ARG A 173 23.93 -4.48 2.76
CA ARG A 173 23.28 -4.50 4.09
C ARG A 173 23.23 -3.12 4.79
N LYS A 174 24.13 -2.22 4.47
CA LYS A 174 24.15 -0.85 5.06
C LYS A 174 23.01 0.03 4.55
N GLN A 175 22.46 -0.27 3.39
CA GLN A 175 21.37 0.52 2.80
C GLN A 175 20.06 0.32 3.56
N ILE A 176 19.37 1.41 3.89
CA ILE A 176 18.11 1.38 4.67
C ILE A 176 17.05 0.53 3.96
N ALA A 177 16.92 0.66 2.64
CA ALA A 177 15.97 -0.13 1.86
C ALA A 177 16.20 -1.65 2.02
N VAL A 178 17.47 -2.09 1.97
CA VAL A 178 17.82 -3.51 2.14
C VAL A 178 17.47 -3.97 3.55
N LYS A 179 17.77 -3.18 4.58
CA LYS A 179 17.44 -3.52 5.97
C LYS A 179 15.94 -3.66 6.22
N VAL A 180 15.14 -2.84 5.57
CA VAL A 180 13.67 -2.79 5.78
C VAL A 180 12.95 -3.86 4.96
N PHE A 181 13.36 -4.07 3.71
CA PHE A 181 12.59 -4.86 2.75
C PHE A 181 13.18 -6.24 2.45
N THR A 182 14.43 -6.52 2.86
CA THR A 182 15.02 -7.83 2.67
C THR A 182 15.31 -8.51 4.01
N ARG A 183 15.15 -9.84 4.04
CA ARG A 183 15.56 -10.66 5.20
C ARG A 183 16.92 -11.27 4.87
N VAL A 184 17.95 -10.89 5.62
CA VAL A 184 19.25 -11.59 5.55
C VAL A 184 19.07 -12.95 6.26
N PRO A 185 19.40 -14.09 5.61
CA PRO A 185 19.33 -15.41 6.23
C PRO A 185 20.20 -15.46 7.51
N LEU A 186 19.65 -16.03 8.57
CA LEU A 186 20.35 -16.15 9.88
C LEU A 186 21.60 -17.05 9.83
N ALA A 187 21.69 -17.94 8.85
CA ALA A 187 22.81 -18.87 8.69
C ALA A 187 24.19 -18.21 8.56
N GLU A 188 24.24 -16.99 8.05
CA GLU A 188 25.52 -16.26 7.83
C GLU A 188 26.07 -15.57 9.08
N LYS A 189 25.28 -15.49 10.16
CA LYS A 189 25.72 -14.92 11.43
C LYS A 189 26.67 -15.86 12.19
N ASP A 190 26.50 -17.16 12.01
CA ASP A 190 27.31 -18.18 12.68
C ASP A 190 28.68 -18.39 12.01
N ASP A 191 28.76 -18.25 10.69
CA ASP A 191 30.04 -18.40 9.99
C ASP A 191 30.98 -17.21 10.23
N GLN A 192 30.47 -15.99 10.35
CA GLN A 192 31.29 -14.83 10.71
C GLN A 192 31.78 -14.85 12.15
N ASN A 193 31.04 -15.47 13.07
CA ASN A 193 31.50 -15.67 14.45
C ASN A 193 32.52 -16.81 14.56
N ARG A 194 32.42 -17.86 13.71
CA ARG A 194 33.42 -18.95 13.64
C ARG A 194 34.73 -18.52 12.95
N ALA A 195 34.66 -17.57 12.04
CA ALA A 195 35.88 -17.03 11.38
C ALA A 195 36.63 -15.99 12.24
N ARG A 196 36.06 -15.58 13.38
CA ARG A 196 36.68 -14.64 14.33
C ARG A 196 37.09 -15.27 15.66
N ALA A 197 36.83 -16.56 15.86
CA ALA A 197 37.28 -17.37 16.99
C ALA A 197 38.46 -18.25 16.59
#